data_33ba0f292fccf1d7b07cb2d0dde3ec44
#
_entry.id   33ba0f292fccf1d7b07cb2d0dde3ec44
#
_cell.length_a   1.000
_cell.length_b   1.000
_cell.length_c   1.000
_cell.angle_alpha   90.00
_cell.angle_beta   90.00
_cell.angle_gamma   90.00
#
_symmetry.space_group_name_H-M   'P 1'
#
loop_
_entity.id
_entity.type
_entity.pdbx_description
1 polymer ?
#
loop_
_entity_poly.entity_id
_entity_poly.type
_entity_poly.pdbx_seq_one_letter_code
_entity_poly.pdbx_strand_id
1 'polypeptide(L)'
;MKSPRTWVKKIVCALSIFAVGATTVTPAIYAQDAAKEKEEAAAIQDVQSYIAIEQTSGKILMQNNQDEVRGIASMSKMISQYLILEAIKNGEVTWETQIPVSDRVHQLSANYSLSNVPLLPSEKYTIKELFDAISIYSANAATLAVAEYIGGSEAKWIERMKAKLDEWGIKDATIINVTGLPNKYGGADKNPSYGDEDENSMSARSVAIIAKNLVNDFPEILKVSSISTQTFRPNSSGTTKMDNFNYLLPGLLFEYEGVTGLKTGTSDASGASITTTATRNGFSVIVVSMGSKEPLNRFKVTRHLLDEVFKKYEGLLVGAPGKSVQNLAPIQLEGGTEETLGVDYGKTFIAAVPKGTALSQIKISFTPSDDVKTEDGKVKAPVKAGQTVGTLNFEMPGENLGYVDGKDHGTVEALAAFDVETSNVVTESMRGAKGFIDQMVQKVQDFFGGIWSKIQSVFSPESSN
;
A
#
# COMPACT_ATOMS: atom_id res chain seq x y z
N MET A 1 -27.02 54.10 -59.63
CA MET A 1 -27.56 55.43 -59.34
C MET A 1 -28.15 55.46 -57.93
N LYS A 2 -27.75 56.51 -57.23
CA LYS A 2 -28.18 57.01 -55.91
C LYS A 2 -27.46 56.41 -54.68
N SER A 3 -26.73 57.34 -54.15
CA SER A 3 -25.80 57.49 -53.06
C SER A 3 -26.47 57.49 -51.65
N PRO A 4 -25.67 57.59 -50.64
CA PRO A 4 -25.96 57.13 -49.27
C PRO A 4 -26.53 58.26 -48.37
N ARG A 5 -27.12 57.89 -47.30
CA ARG A 5 -27.42 58.83 -46.20
C ARG A 5 -27.11 58.17 -44.83
N THR A 6 -26.03 58.66 -44.25
CA THR A 6 -25.66 58.65 -42.85
C THR A 6 -26.81 58.98 -41.91
N TRP A 7 -26.93 58.11 -40.84
CA TRP A 7 -27.64 58.51 -39.61
C TRP A 7 -26.77 58.15 -38.40
N VAL A 8 -26.19 59.24 -37.86
CA VAL A 8 -25.59 59.20 -36.52
C VAL A 8 -26.75 59.21 -35.53
N LYS A 9 -26.82 58.11 -34.71
CA LYS A 9 -27.67 58.13 -33.53
C LYS A 9 -26.81 57.90 -32.30
N LYS A 10 -26.89 58.89 -31.43
CA LYS A 10 -26.29 58.98 -30.09
C LYS A 10 -26.47 57.72 -29.30
N ILE A 11 -25.36 57.13 -28.88
CA ILE A 11 -25.33 56.07 -27.84
C ILE A 11 -25.28 56.85 -26.51
N VAL A 12 -26.37 56.76 -25.79
CA VAL A 12 -26.46 57.13 -24.38
C VAL A 12 -25.84 55.92 -23.61
N CYS A 13 -24.69 56.16 -23.00
CA CYS A 13 -24.12 55.18 -22.02
C CYS A 13 -25.04 55.13 -20.80
N ALA A 14 -25.82 54.07 -20.71
CA ALA A 14 -26.41 53.67 -19.46
C ALA A 14 -25.35 52.75 -18.76
N LEU A 15 -24.67 53.29 -17.76
CA LEU A 15 -23.91 52.50 -16.80
C LEU A 15 -24.90 51.65 -16.01
N SER A 16 -25.10 50.41 -16.43
CA SER A 16 -25.70 49.38 -15.59
C SER A 16 -24.64 48.90 -14.62
N ILE A 17 -24.73 49.36 -13.40
CA ILE A 17 -24.02 48.80 -12.26
C ILE A 17 -24.54 47.36 -12.09
N PHE A 18 -23.78 46.37 -12.60
CA PHE A 18 -23.94 45.01 -12.20
C PHE A 18 -23.41 44.92 -10.76
N ALA A 19 -24.33 45.04 -9.80
CA ALA A 19 -24.10 44.52 -8.45
C ALA A 19 -23.96 43.01 -8.59
N VAL A 20 -22.71 42.54 -8.66
CA VAL A 20 -22.39 41.13 -8.43
C VAL A 20 -22.79 40.86 -6.97
N GLY A 21 -23.99 40.34 -6.80
CA GLY A 21 -24.39 39.74 -5.53
C GLY A 21 -23.40 38.60 -5.23
N ALA A 22 -22.42 38.90 -4.42
CA ALA A 22 -21.65 37.87 -3.74
C ALA A 22 -22.67 37.10 -2.89
N THR A 23 -23.25 36.07 -3.47
CA THR A 23 -24.03 35.09 -2.69
C THR A 23 -23.04 34.46 -1.71
N THR A 24 -23.18 34.82 -0.45
CA THR A 24 -22.49 34.22 0.68
C THR A 24 -22.98 32.78 0.84
N VAL A 25 -22.58 31.89 -0.08
CA VAL A 25 -22.79 30.44 0.01
C VAL A 25 -21.80 29.80 1.00
N THR A 26 -20.85 30.58 1.49
CA THR A 26 -19.69 30.11 2.22
C THR A 26 -19.88 29.69 3.68
N PRO A 27 -20.74 30.29 4.53
CA PRO A 27 -20.75 29.86 5.93
C PRO A 27 -21.44 28.50 6.18
N ALA A 28 -22.44 28.15 5.39
CA ALA A 28 -23.19 26.91 5.61
C ALA A 28 -22.41 25.66 5.20
N ILE A 29 -21.67 25.72 4.08
CA ILE A 29 -20.84 24.61 3.61
C ILE A 29 -19.67 24.38 4.58
N TYR A 30 -18.96 25.43 4.97
CA TYR A 30 -17.87 25.31 5.96
C TYR A 30 -18.35 24.81 7.34
N ALA A 31 -19.56 25.21 7.77
CA ALA A 31 -20.13 24.74 9.02
C ALA A 31 -20.53 23.26 8.94
N GLN A 32 -21.00 22.81 7.78
CA GLN A 32 -21.37 21.40 7.55
C GLN A 32 -20.12 20.50 7.48
N ASP A 33 -19.06 20.96 6.80
CA ASP A 33 -17.77 20.24 6.73
C ASP A 33 -17.12 20.16 8.11
N ALA A 34 -17.08 21.25 8.86
CA ALA A 34 -16.55 21.27 10.24
C ALA A 34 -17.36 20.40 11.21
N ALA A 35 -18.68 20.33 11.06
CA ALA A 35 -19.52 19.44 11.87
C ALA A 35 -19.26 17.97 11.54
N LYS A 36 -19.08 17.63 10.25
CA LYS A 36 -18.74 16.30 9.78
C LYS A 36 -17.36 15.86 10.26
N GLU A 37 -16.35 16.72 10.13
CA GLU A 37 -14.98 16.47 10.61
C GLU A 37 -14.96 16.21 12.12
N LYS A 38 -15.75 16.97 12.88
CA LYS A 38 -15.91 16.77 14.33
C LYS A 38 -16.61 15.46 14.67
N GLU A 39 -17.63 15.06 13.91
CA GLU A 39 -18.31 13.78 14.09
C GLU A 39 -17.40 12.60 13.76
N GLU A 40 -16.63 12.68 12.69
CA GLU A 40 -15.66 11.66 12.27
C GLU A 40 -14.51 11.56 13.27
N ALA A 41 -13.99 12.68 13.76
CA ALA A 41 -12.96 12.73 14.80
C ALA A 41 -13.48 12.17 16.16
N ALA A 42 -14.74 12.40 16.49
CA ALA A 42 -15.34 11.81 17.69
C ALA A 42 -15.52 10.30 17.55
N ALA A 43 -15.86 9.82 16.35
CA ALA A 43 -16.02 8.39 16.09
C ALA A 43 -14.71 7.60 16.25
N ILE A 44 -13.53 8.23 16.12
CA ILE A 44 -12.22 7.57 16.28
C ILE A 44 -12.02 7.00 17.69
N GLN A 45 -12.68 7.59 18.71
CA GLN A 45 -12.61 7.11 20.08
C GLN A 45 -13.39 5.79 20.29
N ASP A 46 -14.32 5.46 19.40
CA ASP A 46 -15.07 4.21 19.42
C ASP A 46 -14.26 3.03 18.87
N VAL A 47 -13.29 3.31 17.98
CA VAL A 47 -12.39 2.31 17.40
C VAL A 47 -11.24 2.02 18.34
N GLN A 48 -10.99 0.74 18.59
CA GLN A 48 -9.99 0.34 19.58
C GLN A 48 -8.58 0.24 19.03
N SER A 49 -8.42 -0.13 17.74
CA SER A 49 -7.13 -0.14 17.08
C SER A 49 -7.26 0.21 15.59
N TYR A 50 -6.22 0.85 15.03
CA TYR A 50 -6.15 1.10 13.60
C TYR A 50 -4.71 1.18 13.10
N ILE A 51 -4.53 0.95 11.82
CA ILE A 51 -3.30 1.20 11.07
C ILE A 51 -3.62 1.63 9.64
N ALA A 52 -2.87 2.61 9.15
CA ALA A 52 -2.87 3.02 7.74
C ALA A 52 -1.47 2.84 7.16
N ILE A 53 -1.36 2.16 6.03
CA ILE A 53 -0.09 1.91 5.36
C ILE A 53 -0.14 2.32 3.88
N GLU A 54 1.00 2.66 3.31
CA GLU A 54 1.16 2.69 1.86
C GLU A 54 1.09 1.23 1.35
N GLN A 55 0.32 1.01 0.29
CA GLN A 55 -0.07 -0.33 -0.16
C GLN A 55 1.12 -1.17 -0.59
N THR A 56 2.03 -0.62 -1.39
CA THR A 56 3.10 -1.37 -2.05
C THR A 56 4.23 -1.73 -1.08
N SER A 57 4.77 -0.74 -0.40
CA SER A 57 5.90 -0.92 0.52
C SER A 57 5.46 -1.40 1.91
N GLY A 58 4.24 -1.08 2.30
CA GLY A 58 3.78 -1.28 3.67
C GLY A 58 4.30 -0.23 4.65
N LYS A 59 4.79 0.94 4.16
CA LYS A 59 5.20 2.04 5.05
C LYS A 59 4.03 2.49 5.89
N ILE A 60 4.23 2.55 7.20
CA ILE A 60 3.21 2.96 8.16
C ILE A 60 3.05 4.49 8.06
N LEU A 61 1.82 4.94 7.88
CA LEU A 61 1.45 6.35 7.76
C LEU A 61 0.73 6.87 9.00
N MET A 62 -0.09 6.01 9.62
CA MET A 62 -0.77 6.30 10.89
C MET A 62 -1.01 4.98 11.64
N GLN A 63 -1.02 5.03 12.96
CA GLN A 63 -1.30 3.85 13.77
C GLN A 63 -1.78 4.22 15.17
N ASN A 64 -2.56 3.33 15.77
CA ASN A 64 -2.96 3.38 17.17
C ASN A 64 -3.29 1.97 17.66
N ASN A 65 -2.70 1.52 18.77
CA ASN A 65 -2.88 0.18 19.33
C ASN A 65 -2.81 -0.96 18.28
N GLN A 66 -2.02 -0.76 17.22
CA GLN A 66 -1.97 -1.61 16.04
C GLN A 66 -1.48 -3.04 16.32
N ASP A 67 -0.82 -3.24 17.45
CA ASP A 67 -0.27 -4.53 17.89
C ASP A 67 -1.17 -5.26 18.91
N GLU A 68 -2.32 -4.66 19.27
CA GLU A 68 -3.26 -5.28 20.18
C GLU A 68 -4.08 -6.37 19.45
N VAL A 69 -4.02 -7.61 19.97
CA VAL A 69 -4.73 -8.76 19.41
C VAL A 69 -6.23 -8.64 19.70
N ARG A 70 -7.04 -8.77 18.66
CA ARG A 70 -8.51 -8.68 18.71
C ARG A 70 -9.15 -9.68 17.77
N GLY A 71 -10.41 -10.01 18.00
CA GLY A 71 -11.22 -10.76 17.05
C GLY A 71 -11.31 -10.05 15.70
N ILE A 72 -11.12 -10.80 14.62
CA ILE A 72 -11.11 -10.27 13.26
C ILE A 72 -12.36 -10.66 12.46
N ALA A 73 -13.18 -11.55 13.01
CA ALA A 73 -14.40 -12.03 12.36
C ALA A 73 -14.16 -12.35 10.86
N SER A 74 -15.07 -11.93 10.00
CA SER A 74 -15.00 -12.19 8.54
C SER A 74 -13.81 -11.58 7.80
N MET A 75 -12.96 -10.75 8.43
CA MET A 75 -11.68 -10.36 7.81
C MET A 75 -10.74 -11.57 7.64
N SER A 76 -10.96 -12.67 8.41
CA SER A 76 -10.29 -13.97 8.22
C SER A 76 -10.36 -14.48 6.79
N LYS A 77 -11.44 -14.17 6.06
CA LYS A 77 -11.64 -14.64 4.68
C LYS A 77 -10.61 -14.07 3.69
N MET A 78 -9.91 -12.99 4.03
CA MET A 78 -8.82 -12.48 3.18
C MET A 78 -7.70 -13.52 3.04
N ILE A 79 -7.43 -14.33 4.08
CA ILE A 79 -6.42 -15.40 4.01
C ILE A 79 -6.94 -16.50 3.07
N SER A 80 -8.22 -16.89 3.20
CA SER A 80 -8.83 -17.87 2.28
C SER A 80 -8.86 -17.36 0.84
N GLN A 81 -9.17 -16.08 0.61
CA GLN A 81 -9.13 -15.47 -0.74
C GLN A 81 -7.72 -15.54 -1.34
N TYR A 82 -6.68 -15.25 -0.54
CA TYR A 82 -5.30 -15.39 -1.00
C TYR A 82 -4.99 -16.83 -1.41
N LEU A 83 -5.31 -17.80 -0.57
CA LEU A 83 -5.04 -19.22 -0.84
C LEU A 83 -5.84 -19.77 -2.05
N ILE A 84 -7.04 -19.26 -2.30
CA ILE A 84 -7.82 -19.61 -3.51
C ILE A 84 -7.11 -19.08 -4.75
N LEU A 85 -6.68 -17.81 -4.74
CA LEU A 85 -5.97 -17.19 -5.85
C LEU A 85 -4.61 -17.86 -6.09
N GLU A 86 -3.90 -18.22 -5.03
CA GLU A 86 -2.66 -18.98 -5.09
C GLU A 86 -2.87 -20.36 -5.70
N ALA A 87 -3.93 -21.09 -5.30
CA ALA A 87 -4.28 -22.39 -5.87
C ALA A 87 -4.62 -22.30 -7.37
N ILE A 88 -5.30 -21.25 -7.80
CA ILE A 88 -5.56 -20.98 -9.22
C ILE A 88 -4.25 -20.68 -9.96
N LYS A 89 -3.40 -19.83 -9.41
CA LYS A 89 -2.10 -19.47 -10.00
C LYS A 89 -1.19 -20.70 -10.14
N ASN A 90 -1.24 -21.61 -9.20
CA ASN A 90 -0.45 -22.85 -9.20
C ASN A 90 -1.08 -23.96 -10.06
N GLY A 91 -2.28 -23.76 -10.62
CA GLY A 91 -2.98 -24.74 -11.46
C GLY A 91 -3.61 -25.89 -10.67
N GLU A 92 -3.76 -25.77 -9.34
CA GLU A 92 -4.48 -26.75 -8.52
C GLU A 92 -5.96 -26.81 -8.92
N VAL A 93 -6.53 -25.64 -9.25
CA VAL A 93 -7.91 -25.45 -9.69
C VAL A 93 -7.99 -24.33 -10.73
N THR A 94 -9.17 -24.20 -11.40
CA THR A 94 -9.48 -23.06 -12.28
C THR A 94 -10.74 -22.34 -11.80
N TRP A 95 -11.04 -21.18 -12.35
CA TRP A 95 -12.27 -20.46 -12.06
C TRP A 95 -13.53 -21.26 -12.35
N GLU A 96 -13.48 -22.16 -13.34
CA GLU A 96 -14.57 -23.01 -13.82
C GLU A 96 -14.68 -24.34 -13.06
N THR A 97 -13.71 -24.65 -12.19
CA THR A 97 -13.76 -25.88 -11.38
C THR A 97 -15.05 -25.94 -10.57
N GLN A 98 -15.77 -27.05 -10.73
CA GLN A 98 -17.09 -27.29 -10.13
C GLN A 98 -16.95 -27.93 -8.75
N ILE A 99 -17.42 -27.25 -7.72
CA ILE A 99 -17.41 -27.69 -6.32
C ILE A 99 -18.76 -28.31 -5.95
N PRO A 100 -18.80 -29.55 -5.46
CA PRO A 100 -20.01 -30.12 -4.86
C PRO A 100 -20.25 -29.52 -3.48
N VAL A 101 -21.49 -29.60 -3.02
CA VAL A 101 -21.91 -29.09 -1.72
C VAL A 101 -22.05 -30.25 -0.75
N SER A 102 -21.28 -30.23 0.35
CA SER A 102 -21.42 -31.20 1.46
C SER A 102 -22.67 -30.86 2.29
N ASP A 103 -23.17 -31.84 3.07
CA ASP A 103 -24.29 -31.63 3.99
C ASP A 103 -23.97 -30.51 5.00
N ARG A 104 -22.73 -30.43 5.47
CA ARG A 104 -22.27 -29.38 6.37
C ARG A 104 -22.31 -28.01 5.74
N VAL A 105 -21.80 -27.88 4.52
CA VAL A 105 -21.87 -26.63 3.73
C VAL A 105 -23.32 -26.22 3.51
N HIS A 106 -24.19 -27.17 3.15
CA HIS A 106 -25.61 -26.89 2.99
C HIS A 106 -26.27 -26.38 4.27
N GLN A 107 -26.05 -27.08 5.39
CA GLN A 107 -26.59 -26.66 6.70
C GLN A 107 -26.12 -25.25 7.09
N LEU A 108 -24.83 -24.94 6.89
CA LEU A 108 -24.31 -23.60 7.15
C LEU A 108 -24.93 -22.57 6.20
N SER A 109 -25.14 -22.90 4.92
CA SER A 109 -25.74 -22.02 3.93
C SER A 109 -27.20 -21.69 4.21
N ALA A 110 -27.92 -22.60 4.85
CA ALA A 110 -29.32 -22.45 5.28
C ALA A 110 -29.48 -21.61 6.56
N ASN A 111 -28.41 -21.24 7.22
CA ASN A 111 -28.46 -20.36 8.39
C ASN A 111 -28.61 -18.89 7.95
N TYR A 112 -29.83 -18.40 7.94
CA TYR A 112 -30.17 -17.03 7.51
C TYR A 112 -29.75 -15.92 8.49
N SER A 113 -29.28 -16.27 9.69
CA SER A 113 -28.69 -15.30 10.62
C SER A 113 -27.26 -14.90 10.25
N LEU A 114 -26.65 -15.63 9.31
CA LEU A 114 -25.29 -15.44 8.84
C LEU A 114 -25.28 -14.94 7.38
N SER A 115 -24.18 -14.30 6.99
CA SER A 115 -23.96 -13.93 5.58
C SER A 115 -23.72 -15.19 4.75
N ASN A 116 -24.69 -15.54 3.91
CA ASN A 116 -24.64 -16.72 3.06
C ASN A 116 -25.39 -16.49 1.74
N VAL A 117 -25.04 -17.25 0.73
CA VAL A 117 -25.85 -17.54 -0.46
C VAL A 117 -26.34 -18.98 -0.36
N PRO A 118 -27.55 -19.32 -0.87
CA PRO A 118 -28.06 -20.70 -0.83
C PRO A 118 -27.15 -21.63 -1.62
N LEU A 119 -26.69 -22.72 -1.00
CA LEU A 119 -25.91 -23.77 -1.64
C LEU A 119 -26.66 -25.11 -1.47
N LEU A 120 -27.06 -25.71 -2.58
CA LEU A 120 -27.88 -26.92 -2.61
C LEU A 120 -27.05 -28.17 -2.91
N PRO A 121 -27.23 -29.28 -2.17
CA PRO A 121 -26.49 -30.54 -2.41
C PRO A 121 -26.69 -31.13 -3.79
N SER A 122 -27.81 -30.83 -4.43
CA SER A 122 -28.14 -31.28 -5.80
C SER A 122 -27.40 -30.52 -6.90
N GLU A 123 -26.69 -29.44 -6.56
CA GLU A 123 -26.03 -28.54 -7.49
C GLU A 123 -24.52 -28.52 -7.29
N LYS A 124 -23.81 -28.01 -8.30
CA LYS A 124 -22.39 -27.68 -8.21
C LYS A 124 -22.21 -26.20 -8.48
N TYR A 125 -21.18 -25.63 -7.87
CA TYR A 125 -20.85 -24.21 -7.98
C TYR A 125 -19.42 -24.04 -8.43
N THR A 126 -19.19 -23.12 -9.37
CA THR A 126 -17.84 -22.80 -9.80
C THR A 126 -17.07 -22.08 -8.70
N ILE A 127 -15.75 -22.22 -8.70
CA ILE A 127 -14.88 -21.41 -7.80
C ILE A 127 -15.16 -19.92 -7.99
N LYS A 128 -15.41 -19.48 -9.25
CA LYS A 128 -15.73 -18.08 -9.53
C LYS A 128 -17.00 -17.61 -8.80
N GLU A 129 -18.10 -18.38 -8.89
CA GLU A 129 -19.35 -18.05 -8.20
C GLU A 129 -19.14 -17.96 -6.68
N LEU A 130 -18.42 -18.92 -6.10
CA LEU A 130 -18.16 -18.95 -4.66
C LEU A 130 -17.21 -17.85 -4.23
N PHE A 131 -16.17 -17.55 -5.01
CA PHE A 131 -15.23 -16.47 -4.74
C PHE A 131 -15.90 -15.09 -4.76
N ASP A 132 -16.82 -14.87 -5.70
CA ASP A 132 -17.62 -13.64 -5.76
C ASP A 132 -18.52 -13.52 -4.52
N ALA A 133 -19.17 -14.60 -4.12
CA ALA A 133 -20.00 -14.62 -2.91
C ALA A 133 -19.18 -14.38 -1.62
N ILE A 134 -17.95 -14.90 -1.55
CA ILE A 134 -17.00 -14.65 -0.44
C ILE A 134 -16.62 -13.17 -0.40
N SER A 135 -16.28 -12.60 -1.55
CA SER A 135 -15.71 -11.25 -1.66
C SER A 135 -16.78 -10.16 -1.48
N ILE A 136 -17.94 -10.31 -2.12
CA ILE A 136 -19.01 -9.31 -2.13
C ILE A 136 -19.91 -9.45 -0.90
N TYR A 137 -20.39 -10.66 -0.64
CA TYR A 137 -21.42 -10.94 0.38
C TYR A 137 -20.87 -11.61 1.64
N SER A 138 -19.55 -11.79 1.71
CA SER A 138 -18.91 -12.43 2.88
C SER A 138 -19.45 -13.84 3.18
N ALA A 139 -19.90 -14.58 2.16
CA ALA A 139 -20.61 -15.86 2.31
C ALA A 139 -19.76 -16.92 3.05
N ASN A 140 -20.24 -17.32 4.23
CA ASN A 140 -19.52 -18.26 5.11
C ASN A 140 -19.51 -19.67 4.52
N ALA A 141 -20.66 -20.16 4.06
CA ALA A 141 -20.77 -21.49 3.46
C ALA A 141 -19.95 -21.62 2.18
N ALA A 142 -19.87 -20.56 1.36
CA ALA A 142 -19.02 -20.52 0.18
C ALA A 142 -17.53 -20.66 0.56
N THR A 143 -17.09 -20.00 1.63
CA THR A 143 -15.72 -20.11 2.14
C THR A 143 -15.41 -21.53 2.57
N LEU A 144 -16.33 -22.15 3.33
CA LEU A 144 -16.20 -23.54 3.79
C LEU A 144 -16.17 -24.53 2.60
N ALA A 145 -17.04 -24.36 1.61
CA ALA A 145 -17.09 -25.23 0.43
C ALA A 145 -15.76 -25.24 -0.34
N VAL A 146 -15.17 -24.07 -0.57
CA VAL A 146 -13.88 -23.97 -1.25
C VAL A 146 -12.76 -24.56 -0.40
N ALA A 147 -12.76 -24.30 0.91
CA ALA A 147 -11.79 -24.85 1.86
C ALA A 147 -11.83 -26.39 1.92
N GLU A 148 -13.03 -26.98 1.98
CA GLU A 148 -13.21 -28.45 1.97
C GLU A 148 -12.74 -29.04 0.64
N TYR A 149 -13.03 -28.40 -0.49
CA TYR A 149 -12.69 -28.94 -1.80
C TYR A 149 -11.19 -28.86 -2.11
N ILE A 150 -10.58 -27.69 -1.99
CA ILE A 150 -9.16 -27.48 -2.32
C ILE A 150 -8.26 -28.03 -1.21
N GLY A 151 -8.63 -27.86 0.03
CA GLY A 151 -7.87 -28.36 1.19
C GLY A 151 -8.10 -29.84 1.50
N GLY A 152 -9.18 -30.42 0.98
CA GLY A 152 -9.64 -31.77 1.34
C GLY A 152 -10.37 -31.85 2.67
N SER A 153 -10.23 -30.84 3.55
CA SER A 153 -11.02 -30.60 4.76
C SER A 153 -10.78 -29.19 5.30
N GLU A 154 -11.70 -28.68 6.13
CA GLU A 154 -11.49 -27.40 6.82
C GLU A 154 -10.22 -27.41 7.67
N ALA A 155 -9.94 -28.50 8.40
CA ALA A 155 -8.76 -28.61 9.24
C ALA A 155 -7.45 -28.42 8.44
N LYS A 156 -7.33 -29.10 7.29
CA LYS A 156 -6.16 -28.95 6.41
C LYS A 156 -6.08 -27.54 5.81
N TRP A 157 -7.21 -26.92 5.53
CA TRP A 157 -7.22 -25.52 5.05
C TRP A 157 -6.75 -24.56 6.13
N ILE A 158 -7.15 -24.77 7.39
CA ILE A 158 -6.63 -24.03 8.56
C ILE A 158 -5.11 -24.18 8.69
N GLU A 159 -4.58 -25.39 8.45
CA GLU A 159 -3.13 -25.60 8.43
C GLU A 159 -2.45 -24.77 7.31
N ARG A 160 -3.04 -24.75 6.10
CA ARG A 160 -2.54 -23.87 5.01
C ARG A 160 -2.62 -22.39 5.39
N MET A 161 -3.71 -21.94 6.04
CA MET A 161 -3.83 -20.55 6.53
C MET A 161 -2.71 -20.23 7.52
N LYS A 162 -2.49 -21.09 8.52
CA LYS A 162 -1.43 -20.91 9.53
C LYS A 162 -0.03 -20.88 8.90
N ALA A 163 0.24 -21.82 7.98
CA ALA A 163 1.51 -21.85 7.25
C ALA A 163 1.76 -20.55 6.47
N LYS A 164 0.73 -20.01 5.83
CA LYS A 164 0.83 -18.74 5.09
C LYS A 164 1.06 -17.55 6.02
N LEU A 165 0.41 -17.51 7.17
CA LEU A 165 0.66 -16.49 8.19
C LEU A 165 2.10 -16.56 8.74
N ASP A 166 2.62 -17.79 8.96
CA ASP A 166 4.00 -17.99 9.38
C ASP A 166 5.02 -17.54 8.32
N GLU A 167 4.74 -17.81 7.03
CA GLU A 167 5.53 -17.33 5.89
C GLU A 167 5.61 -15.80 5.86
N TRP A 168 4.53 -15.13 6.18
CA TRP A 168 4.48 -13.67 6.27
C TRP A 168 5.02 -13.09 7.58
N GLY A 169 5.49 -13.95 8.49
CA GLY A 169 6.06 -13.53 9.78
C GLY A 169 5.01 -13.13 10.82
N ILE A 170 3.74 -13.43 10.61
CA ILE A 170 2.64 -13.14 11.54
C ILE A 170 2.65 -14.22 12.64
N LYS A 171 2.86 -13.79 13.89
CA LYS A 171 3.01 -14.68 15.05
C LYS A 171 1.94 -14.49 16.13
N ASP A 172 1.09 -13.48 16.01
CA ASP A 172 0.07 -13.10 16.97
C ASP A 172 -1.34 -13.59 16.58
N ALA A 173 -1.43 -14.45 15.55
CA ALA A 173 -2.69 -14.93 15.02
C ALA A 173 -3.17 -16.20 15.71
N THR A 174 -4.45 -16.24 16.08
CA THR A 174 -5.21 -17.44 16.41
C THR A 174 -6.21 -17.73 15.30
N ILE A 175 -6.11 -18.88 14.65
CA ILE A 175 -7.03 -19.33 13.59
C ILE A 175 -7.76 -20.57 14.06
N ILE A 176 -9.07 -20.46 14.22
CA ILE A 176 -9.99 -21.50 14.73
C ILE A 176 -10.74 -22.17 13.58
N ASN A 177 -11.20 -21.36 12.61
CA ASN A 177 -11.96 -21.82 11.45
C ASN A 177 -11.66 -20.94 10.20
N VAL A 178 -12.16 -21.33 9.05
CA VAL A 178 -11.88 -20.68 7.76
C VAL A 178 -12.69 -19.40 7.54
N THR A 179 -13.74 -19.16 8.33
CA THR A 179 -14.73 -18.09 8.10
C THR A 179 -14.55 -16.88 9.01
N GLY A 180 -13.96 -17.08 10.20
CA GLY A 180 -13.91 -16.10 11.28
C GLY A 180 -15.24 -16.00 12.08
N LEU A 181 -16.13 -16.97 11.96
CA LEU A 181 -17.30 -17.10 12.83
C LEU A 181 -16.88 -17.58 14.24
N PRO A 182 -17.67 -17.27 15.30
CA PRO A 182 -17.54 -17.96 16.57
C PRO A 182 -17.55 -19.49 16.42
N ASN A 183 -16.77 -20.17 17.24
CA ASN A 183 -16.56 -21.63 17.18
C ASN A 183 -17.84 -22.46 17.25
N LYS A 184 -18.89 -21.96 17.96
CA LYS A 184 -20.21 -22.63 18.02
C LYS A 184 -20.84 -22.90 16.65
N TYR A 185 -20.50 -22.13 15.62
CA TYR A 185 -21.01 -22.33 14.26
C TYR A 185 -20.32 -23.46 13.50
N GLY A 186 -19.27 -24.07 14.07
CA GLY A 186 -18.66 -25.29 13.57
C GLY A 186 -19.55 -26.53 13.70
N GLY A 187 -20.62 -26.45 14.49
CA GLY A 187 -21.53 -27.55 14.70
C GLY A 187 -20.84 -28.77 15.35
N ALA A 188 -20.99 -29.95 14.72
CA ALA A 188 -20.31 -31.18 15.16
C ALA A 188 -18.78 -31.12 14.98
N ASP A 189 -18.31 -30.31 14.05
CA ASP A 189 -16.87 -30.16 13.71
C ASP A 189 -16.23 -28.93 14.39
N LYS A 190 -16.93 -28.34 15.40
CA LYS A 190 -16.31 -27.24 16.16
C LYS A 190 -14.99 -27.67 16.78
N ASN A 191 -14.03 -26.74 16.82
CA ASN A 191 -12.72 -27.06 17.41
C ASN A 191 -12.84 -27.24 18.93
N PRO A 192 -12.58 -28.44 19.48
CA PRO A 192 -12.78 -28.73 20.90
C PRO A 192 -11.78 -28.02 21.83
N SER A 193 -10.72 -27.42 21.27
CA SER A 193 -9.73 -26.67 22.04
C SER A 193 -10.14 -25.25 22.36
N TYR A 194 -11.30 -24.80 21.84
CA TYR A 194 -11.79 -23.42 21.97
C TYR A 194 -13.24 -23.40 22.50
N GLY A 195 -13.55 -22.34 23.20
CA GLY A 195 -14.92 -22.06 23.67
C GLY A 195 -15.88 -21.75 22.52
N ASP A 196 -17.18 -21.77 22.79
CA ASP A 196 -18.22 -21.54 21.79
C ASP A 196 -18.16 -20.13 21.19
N GLU A 197 -17.77 -19.13 21.96
CA GLU A 197 -17.70 -17.73 21.53
C GLU A 197 -16.29 -17.33 21.01
N ASP A 198 -15.32 -18.23 21.11
CA ASP A 198 -13.97 -17.93 20.60
C ASP A 198 -14.00 -17.82 19.06
N GLU A 199 -13.28 -16.85 18.55
CA GLU A 199 -13.17 -16.54 17.11
C GLU A 199 -11.73 -16.30 16.70
N ASN A 200 -11.48 -16.26 15.39
CA ASN A 200 -10.16 -15.91 14.86
C ASN A 200 -9.74 -14.52 15.34
N SER A 201 -8.50 -14.39 15.80
CA SER A 201 -7.97 -13.14 16.31
C SER A 201 -6.54 -12.87 15.87
N MET A 202 -6.20 -11.61 15.70
CA MET A 202 -4.87 -11.06 15.46
C MET A 202 -4.88 -9.53 15.59
N SER A 203 -3.70 -8.91 15.48
CA SER A 203 -3.56 -7.46 15.54
C SER A 203 -3.95 -6.76 14.21
N ALA A 204 -4.20 -5.45 14.26
CA ALA A 204 -4.45 -4.63 13.07
C ALA A 204 -3.21 -4.62 12.13
N ARG A 205 -2.00 -4.68 12.70
CA ARG A 205 -0.75 -4.86 11.93
C ARG A 205 -0.78 -6.13 11.11
N SER A 206 -1.11 -7.25 11.72
CA SER A 206 -1.18 -8.55 11.05
C SER A 206 -2.24 -8.59 9.96
N VAL A 207 -3.41 -8.01 10.21
CA VAL A 207 -4.46 -7.83 9.18
C VAL A 207 -3.96 -6.97 8.02
N ALA A 208 -3.21 -5.90 8.29
CA ALA A 208 -2.64 -5.04 7.24
C ALA A 208 -1.57 -5.77 6.39
N ILE A 209 -0.75 -6.66 7.00
CA ILE A 209 0.20 -7.52 6.26
C ILE A 209 -0.57 -8.45 5.32
N ILE A 210 -1.63 -9.10 5.79
CA ILE A 210 -2.47 -9.97 4.96
C ILE A 210 -3.06 -9.18 3.78
N ALA A 211 -3.64 -8.02 4.04
CA ALA A 211 -4.23 -7.19 3.01
C ALA A 211 -3.19 -6.71 1.98
N LYS A 212 -2.01 -6.26 2.45
CA LYS A 212 -0.89 -5.85 1.58
C LYS A 212 -0.47 -6.99 0.64
N ASN A 213 -0.24 -8.19 1.18
CA ASN A 213 0.17 -9.33 0.37
C ASN A 213 -0.94 -9.75 -0.60
N LEU A 214 -2.21 -9.78 -0.16
CA LEU A 214 -3.33 -10.12 -1.02
C LEU A 214 -3.44 -9.18 -2.23
N VAL A 215 -3.38 -7.87 -2.03
CA VAL A 215 -3.56 -6.90 -3.12
C VAL A 215 -2.32 -6.73 -4.00
N ASN A 216 -1.12 -6.97 -3.46
CA ASN A 216 0.12 -6.87 -4.24
C ASN A 216 0.37 -8.12 -5.10
N ASP A 217 0.10 -9.31 -4.56
CA ASP A 217 0.33 -10.57 -5.28
C ASP A 217 -0.82 -10.92 -6.24
N PHE A 218 -2.04 -10.47 -5.92
CA PHE A 218 -3.29 -10.74 -6.65
C PHE A 218 -4.14 -9.47 -6.78
N PRO A 219 -3.69 -8.44 -7.54
CA PRO A 219 -4.42 -7.18 -7.68
C PRO A 219 -5.81 -7.32 -8.29
N GLU A 220 -6.11 -8.44 -8.96
CA GLU A 220 -7.43 -8.78 -9.47
C GLU A 220 -8.51 -8.89 -8.39
N ILE A 221 -8.14 -9.11 -7.11
CA ILE A 221 -9.09 -9.10 -5.99
C ILE A 221 -9.86 -7.79 -5.93
N LEU A 222 -9.22 -6.67 -6.28
CA LEU A 222 -9.85 -5.36 -6.25
C LEU A 222 -10.98 -5.23 -7.28
N LYS A 223 -10.96 -6.01 -8.38
CA LYS A 223 -12.05 -6.02 -9.38
C LYS A 223 -13.34 -6.62 -8.81
N VAL A 224 -13.22 -7.56 -7.86
CA VAL A 224 -14.37 -8.21 -7.23
C VAL A 224 -14.78 -7.49 -5.96
N SER A 225 -13.81 -7.14 -5.10
CA SER A 225 -14.11 -6.47 -3.82
C SER A 225 -14.69 -5.07 -3.98
N SER A 226 -14.52 -4.42 -5.14
CA SER A 226 -15.10 -3.11 -5.47
C SER A 226 -16.55 -3.17 -5.96
N ILE A 227 -17.10 -4.36 -6.17
CA ILE A 227 -18.49 -4.51 -6.61
C ILE A 227 -19.44 -4.20 -5.45
N SER A 228 -20.25 -3.14 -5.60
CA SER A 228 -21.21 -2.73 -4.57
C SER A 228 -22.40 -3.67 -4.46
N THR A 229 -22.86 -4.23 -5.61
CA THR A 229 -23.98 -5.19 -5.65
C THR A 229 -23.84 -6.10 -6.86
N GLN A 230 -24.19 -7.39 -6.67
CA GLN A 230 -24.23 -8.40 -7.73
C GLN A 230 -25.30 -9.42 -7.43
N THR A 231 -25.91 -10.01 -8.47
CA THR A 231 -26.85 -11.12 -8.29
C THR A 231 -26.12 -12.45 -8.39
N PHE A 232 -26.17 -13.24 -7.32
CA PHE A 232 -25.68 -14.62 -7.31
C PHE A 232 -26.66 -15.48 -8.11
N ARG A 233 -26.15 -16.23 -9.11
CA ARG A 233 -26.90 -17.18 -9.95
C ARG A 233 -28.27 -16.63 -10.41
N PRO A 234 -28.32 -15.59 -11.24
CA PRO A 234 -29.56 -15.05 -11.75
C PRO A 234 -30.36 -16.15 -12.48
N ASN A 235 -31.67 -16.15 -12.31
CA ASN A 235 -32.61 -17.11 -12.90
C ASN A 235 -32.51 -18.56 -12.38
N SER A 236 -31.90 -18.77 -11.20
CA SER A 236 -31.90 -20.06 -10.50
C SER A 236 -32.80 -20.03 -9.25
N SER A 237 -33.07 -21.20 -8.67
CA SER A 237 -33.79 -21.31 -7.37
C SER A 237 -32.99 -20.70 -6.20
N GLY A 238 -31.66 -20.58 -6.36
CA GLY A 238 -30.76 -19.99 -5.39
C GLY A 238 -30.40 -18.52 -5.67
N THR A 239 -31.16 -17.82 -6.53
CA THR A 239 -30.92 -16.42 -6.85
C THR A 239 -30.89 -15.56 -5.58
N THR A 240 -29.81 -14.81 -5.37
CA THR A 240 -29.63 -13.93 -4.21
C THR A 240 -28.98 -12.62 -4.65
N LYS A 241 -29.59 -11.49 -4.23
CA LYS A 241 -28.95 -10.19 -4.36
C LYS A 241 -27.86 -10.08 -3.29
N MET A 242 -26.64 -9.90 -3.70
CA MET A 242 -25.47 -9.71 -2.85
C MET A 242 -25.15 -8.23 -2.78
N ASP A 243 -25.48 -7.56 -1.69
CA ASP A 243 -25.06 -6.19 -1.39
C ASP A 243 -23.77 -6.22 -0.57
N ASN A 244 -22.75 -5.46 -0.99
CA ASN A 244 -21.47 -5.44 -0.31
C ASN A 244 -21.59 -4.75 1.06
N PHE A 245 -20.94 -5.32 2.08
CA PHE A 245 -20.92 -4.75 3.43
C PHE A 245 -19.90 -3.61 3.60
N ASN A 246 -19.06 -3.35 2.62
CA ASN A 246 -18.18 -2.19 2.62
C ASN A 246 -18.94 -0.97 2.09
N TYR A 247 -19.59 -0.24 2.97
CA TYR A 247 -20.39 0.92 2.60
C TYR A 247 -19.58 2.14 2.14
N LEU A 248 -18.26 2.04 2.08
CA LEU A 248 -17.39 3.06 1.47
C LEU A 248 -17.30 2.94 -0.05
N LEU A 249 -17.80 1.84 -0.63
CA LEU A 249 -17.79 1.61 -2.07
C LEU A 249 -18.73 2.58 -2.82
N PRO A 250 -18.46 2.82 -4.13
CA PRO A 250 -19.29 3.72 -4.95
C PRO A 250 -20.77 3.35 -4.93
N GLY A 251 -21.63 4.37 -4.76
CA GLY A 251 -23.09 4.23 -4.69
C GLY A 251 -23.63 3.74 -3.36
N LEU A 252 -22.81 3.50 -2.33
CA LEU A 252 -23.23 3.07 -1.01
C LEU A 252 -23.20 4.22 0.03
N LEU A 253 -23.77 3.99 1.22
CA LEU A 253 -24.11 5.00 2.22
C LEU A 253 -22.96 5.92 2.65
N PHE A 254 -21.75 5.39 2.72
CA PHE A 254 -20.54 6.12 3.15
C PHE A 254 -19.54 6.28 2.00
N GLU A 255 -20.01 6.26 0.74
CA GLU A 255 -19.13 6.35 -0.43
C GLU A 255 -17.93 7.27 -0.20
N TYR A 256 -16.76 6.77 -0.59
CA TYR A 256 -15.51 7.50 -0.50
C TYR A 256 -14.70 7.31 -1.79
N GLU A 257 -14.33 8.43 -2.41
CA GLU A 257 -13.61 8.43 -3.69
C GLU A 257 -12.31 7.63 -3.62
N GLY A 258 -12.13 6.72 -4.57
CA GLY A 258 -10.93 5.90 -4.71
C GLY A 258 -10.97 4.58 -3.93
N VAL A 259 -12.02 4.29 -3.14
CA VAL A 259 -12.14 3.00 -2.45
C VAL A 259 -12.44 1.87 -3.43
N THR A 260 -11.68 0.77 -3.31
CA THR A 260 -11.75 -0.41 -4.19
C THR A 260 -11.96 -1.73 -3.44
N GLY A 261 -12.06 -1.69 -2.12
CA GLY A 261 -12.27 -2.89 -1.30
C GLY A 261 -12.00 -2.58 0.18
N LEU A 262 -11.72 -3.54 1.06
CA LEU A 262 -11.40 -4.93 0.75
C LEU A 262 -12.37 -5.88 1.49
N LYS A 263 -12.42 -5.82 2.84
CA LYS A 263 -13.20 -6.75 3.66
C LYS A 263 -13.66 -6.13 4.97
N THR A 264 -14.92 -6.42 5.35
CA THR A 264 -15.48 -6.10 6.68
C THR A 264 -15.51 -7.34 7.56
N GLY A 265 -15.46 -7.12 8.86
CA GLY A 265 -15.69 -8.13 9.90
C GLY A 265 -16.64 -7.59 10.95
N THR A 266 -17.52 -8.41 11.48
CA THR A 266 -18.43 -8.04 12.59
C THR A 266 -18.73 -9.29 13.40
N SER A 267 -18.56 -9.19 14.72
CA SER A 267 -19.09 -10.16 15.69
C SER A 267 -19.52 -9.44 16.96
N ASP A 268 -20.33 -10.10 17.78
CA ASP A 268 -20.78 -9.53 19.06
C ASP A 268 -19.60 -9.33 20.03
N ALA A 269 -18.60 -10.20 19.95
CA ALA A 269 -17.43 -10.18 20.83
C ALA A 269 -16.40 -9.11 20.42
N SER A 270 -16.10 -9.00 19.11
CA SER A 270 -15.02 -8.12 18.60
C SER A 270 -15.50 -6.77 18.08
N GLY A 271 -16.82 -6.57 18.01
CA GLY A 271 -17.40 -5.36 17.40
C GLY A 271 -17.25 -5.33 15.88
N ALA A 272 -17.30 -4.14 15.32
CA ALA A 272 -17.26 -3.94 13.88
C ALA A 272 -15.87 -3.48 13.42
N SER A 273 -15.35 -4.12 12.39
CA SER A 273 -14.02 -3.90 11.84
C SER A 273 -14.07 -3.81 10.31
N ILE A 274 -13.05 -3.19 9.71
CA ILE A 274 -12.92 -3.06 8.27
C ILE A 274 -11.45 -2.98 7.85
N THR A 275 -11.14 -3.62 6.75
CA THR A 275 -9.93 -3.39 5.95
C THR A 275 -10.35 -2.73 4.65
N THR A 276 -9.80 -1.58 4.34
CA THR A 276 -10.15 -0.78 3.15
C THR A 276 -8.92 -0.46 2.33
N THR A 277 -9.05 -0.53 1.00
CA THR A 277 -8.08 -0.04 0.03
C THR A 277 -8.62 1.20 -0.65
N ALA A 278 -7.78 2.21 -0.84
CA ALA A 278 -8.15 3.43 -1.56
C ALA A 278 -6.96 3.96 -2.37
N THR A 279 -7.25 4.49 -3.56
CA THR A 279 -6.23 5.07 -4.45
C THR A 279 -6.66 6.47 -4.89
N ARG A 280 -5.77 7.45 -4.73
CA ARG A 280 -5.92 8.81 -5.28
C ARG A 280 -4.63 9.25 -5.95
N ASN A 281 -4.71 9.78 -7.15
CA ASN A 281 -3.55 10.29 -7.91
C ASN A 281 -2.38 9.29 -7.99
N GLY A 282 -2.67 7.99 -8.13
CA GLY A 282 -1.66 6.94 -8.17
C GLY A 282 -1.03 6.57 -6.82
N PHE A 283 -1.47 7.18 -5.72
CA PHE A 283 -1.07 6.82 -4.36
C PHE A 283 -2.11 5.92 -3.73
N SER A 284 -1.72 4.68 -3.42
CA SER A 284 -2.59 3.63 -2.89
C SER A 284 -2.30 3.35 -1.42
N VAL A 285 -3.35 3.25 -0.64
CA VAL A 285 -3.26 3.03 0.82
C VAL A 285 -4.18 1.91 1.26
N ILE A 286 -3.80 1.26 2.35
CA ILE A 286 -4.61 0.28 3.08
C ILE A 286 -4.86 0.83 4.46
N VAL A 287 -6.13 0.86 4.88
CA VAL A 287 -6.53 1.23 6.24
C VAL A 287 -7.24 0.04 6.88
N VAL A 288 -6.77 -0.37 8.05
CA VAL A 288 -7.43 -1.34 8.93
C VAL A 288 -7.94 -0.59 10.15
N SER A 289 -9.21 -0.76 10.48
CA SER A 289 -9.88 -0.19 11.65
C SER A 289 -10.64 -1.31 12.37
N MET A 290 -10.42 -1.49 13.67
CA MET A 290 -10.92 -2.66 14.40
C MET A 290 -11.61 -2.26 15.72
N GLY A 291 -12.63 -3.02 16.06
CA GLY A 291 -13.25 -2.98 17.38
C GLY A 291 -14.18 -1.80 17.60
N SER A 292 -14.87 -1.30 16.57
CA SER A 292 -15.92 -0.30 16.73
C SER A 292 -17.14 -0.91 17.42
N LYS A 293 -17.63 -0.29 18.50
CA LYS A 293 -18.84 -0.72 19.20
C LYS A 293 -20.07 -0.40 18.38
N GLU A 294 -20.09 0.79 17.76
CA GLU A 294 -21.16 1.21 16.86
C GLU A 294 -20.84 0.77 15.41
N PRO A 295 -21.60 -0.15 14.81
CA PRO A 295 -21.24 -0.78 13.54
C PRO A 295 -20.96 0.20 12.39
N LEU A 296 -21.64 1.34 12.35
CA LEU A 296 -21.46 2.34 11.29
C LEU A 296 -20.27 3.26 11.54
N ASN A 297 -19.77 3.37 12.78
CA ASN A 297 -18.63 4.22 13.10
C ASN A 297 -17.34 3.75 12.43
N ARG A 298 -17.17 2.43 12.18
CA ARG A 298 -16.03 1.94 11.40
C ARG A 298 -15.87 2.66 10.06
N PHE A 299 -16.98 3.02 9.38
CA PHE A 299 -16.92 3.75 8.09
C PHE A 299 -16.55 5.21 8.29
N LYS A 300 -17.12 5.88 9.32
CA LYS A 300 -16.78 7.26 9.65
C LYS A 300 -15.31 7.40 10.02
N VAL A 301 -14.81 6.50 10.88
CA VAL A 301 -13.38 6.47 11.26
C VAL A 301 -12.49 6.20 10.06
N THR A 302 -12.84 5.23 9.23
CA THR A 302 -12.04 4.91 8.04
C THR A 302 -11.98 6.09 7.07
N ARG A 303 -13.08 6.81 6.86
CA ARG A 303 -13.10 8.05 6.07
C ARG A 303 -12.16 9.10 6.66
N HIS A 304 -12.26 9.35 7.95
CA HIS A 304 -11.38 10.31 8.64
C HIS A 304 -9.90 9.91 8.49
N LEU A 305 -9.56 8.64 8.68
CA LEU A 305 -8.19 8.15 8.51
C LEU A 305 -7.69 8.33 7.06
N LEU A 306 -8.54 8.04 6.07
CA LEU A 306 -8.23 8.25 4.66
C LEU A 306 -8.05 9.74 4.35
N ASP A 307 -8.91 10.62 4.86
CA ASP A 307 -8.79 12.07 4.70
C ASP A 307 -7.47 12.58 5.29
N GLU A 308 -7.12 12.16 6.50
CA GLU A 308 -5.85 12.54 7.13
C GLU A 308 -4.63 12.02 6.37
N VAL A 309 -4.68 10.78 5.88
CA VAL A 309 -3.58 10.21 5.07
C VAL A 309 -3.44 10.97 3.76
N PHE A 310 -4.52 11.12 2.98
CA PHE A 310 -4.46 11.83 1.70
C PHE A 310 -4.24 13.35 1.83
N LYS A 311 -4.49 13.94 2.99
CA LYS A 311 -4.14 15.33 3.31
C LYS A 311 -2.64 15.49 3.59
N LYS A 312 -2.03 14.53 4.29
CA LYS A 312 -0.64 14.60 4.77
C LYS A 312 0.38 14.02 3.81
N TYR A 313 0.01 12.99 3.06
CA TYR A 313 0.94 12.18 2.27
C TYR A 313 0.57 12.11 0.79
N GLU A 314 1.58 11.84 -0.02
CA GLU A 314 1.46 11.55 -1.45
C GLU A 314 2.52 10.52 -1.88
N GLY A 315 2.32 9.92 -3.05
CA GLY A 315 3.31 9.07 -3.70
C GLY A 315 4.23 9.90 -4.59
N LEU A 316 5.52 9.92 -4.29
CA LEU A 316 6.54 10.56 -5.12
C LEU A 316 7.31 9.51 -5.91
N LEU A 317 7.26 9.58 -7.24
CA LEU A 317 8.11 8.72 -8.09
C LEU A 317 9.58 9.15 -7.94
N VAL A 318 10.36 8.30 -7.29
CA VAL A 318 11.79 8.54 -7.05
C VAL A 318 12.62 8.01 -8.20
N GLY A 319 12.28 6.84 -8.75
CA GLY A 319 12.99 6.23 -9.86
C GLY A 319 12.21 5.13 -10.56
N ALA A 320 12.69 4.74 -11.73
CA ALA A 320 12.12 3.69 -12.55
C ALA A 320 13.24 2.89 -13.26
N PRO A 321 13.00 1.64 -13.67
CA PRO A 321 13.99 0.80 -14.35
C PRO A 321 14.66 1.51 -15.53
N GLY A 322 15.99 1.37 -15.63
CA GLY A 322 16.80 1.98 -16.69
C GLY A 322 16.89 3.51 -16.63
N LYS A 323 16.51 4.12 -15.51
CA LYS A 323 16.77 5.53 -15.23
C LYS A 323 17.93 5.65 -14.28
N SER A 324 18.92 6.48 -14.67
CA SER A 324 20.09 6.75 -13.85
C SER A 324 19.72 7.48 -12.57
N VAL A 325 20.38 7.09 -11.49
CA VAL A 325 20.16 7.66 -10.16
C VAL A 325 20.78 9.05 -10.10
N GLN A 326 19.94 10.05 -9.85
CA GLN A 326 20.37 11.44 -9.65
C GLN A 326 20.72 11.68 -8.18
N ASN A 327 21.58 12.66 -7.92
CA ASN A 327 21.96 13.09 -6.55
C ASN A 327 22.60 11.99 -5.70
N LEU A 328 23.21 10.97 -6.34
CA LEU A 328 23.99 9.95 -5.66
C LEU A 328 25.46 10.37 -5.65
N ALA A 329 26.16 10.18 -4.53
CA ALA A 329 27.60 10.35 -4.47
C ALA A 329 28.29 9.37 -5.43
N PRO A 330 29.42 9.76 -6.09
CA PRO A 330 30.13 8.88 -7.01
C PRO A 330 30.50 7.54 -6.35
N ILE A 331 30.07 6.43 -6.95
CA ILE A 331 30.40 5.09 -6.49
C ILE A 331 31.80 4.76 -6.97
N GLN A 332 32.72 4.55 -6.04
CA GLN A 332 34.12 4.26 -6.35
C GLN A 332 34.29 2.83 -6.87
N LEU A 333 35.06 2.68 -7.94
CA LEU A 333 35.49 1.39 -8.50
C LEU A 333 36.94 1.07 -8.12
N GLU A 334 37.23 -0.21 -7.91
CA GLU A 334 38.55 -0.74 -7.73
C GLU A 334 38.93 -1.65 -8.88
N GLY A 335 40.11 -1.45 -9.46
CA GLY A 335 40.66 -2.29 -10.54
C GLY A 335 39.92 -2.15 -11.89
N GLY A 336 39.09 -1.14 -12.08
CA GLY A 336 38.34 -0.93 -13.32
C GLY A 336 38.98 0.06 -14.28
N THR A 337 38.57 0.03 -15.56
CA THR A 337 38.94 1.04 -16.57
C THR A 337 38.39 2.42 -16.23
N GLU A 338 37.28 2.48 -15.49
CA GLU A 338 36.67 3.68 -14.97
C GLU A 338 36.94 3.83 -13.45
N GLU A 339 36.97 5.07 -12.95
CA GLU A 339 37.20 5.36 -11.53
C GLU A 339 35.89 5.31 -10.72
N THR A 340 34.73 5.54 -11.38
CA THR A 340 33.43 5.57 -10.76
C THR A 340 32.42 4.81 -11.59
N LEU A 341 31.40 4.25 -10.91
CA LEU A 341 30.29 3.52 -11.51
C LEU A 341 29.02 4.35 -11.48
N GLY A 342 28.36 4.48 -12.62
CA GLY A 342 26.97 4.91 -12.70
C GLY A 342 26.04 3.73 -12.41
N VAL A 343 24.92 4.00 -11.76
CA VAL A 343 23.90 2.97 -11.49
C VAL A 343 22.52 3.44 -11.89
N ASP A 344 21.71 2.47 -12.32
CA ASP A 344 20.32 2.61 -12.67
C ASP A 344 19.42 1.94 -11.60
N TYR A 345 18.17 2.37 -11.54
CA TYR A 345 17.15 1.73 -10.69
C TYR A 345 16.77 0.35 -11.24
N GLY A 346 16.80 -0.69 -10.40
CA GLY A 346 16.38 -2.05 -10.76
C GLY A 346 14.85 -2.22 -10.85
N LYS A 347 14.10 -1.37 -10.16
CA LYS A 347 12.63 -1.36 -10.19
C LYS A 347 12.07 0.05 -10.01
N THR A 348 10.79 0.22 -10.34
CA THR A 348 10.06 1.45 -10.00
C THR A 348 9.99 1.62 -8.48
N PHE A 349 10.34 2.80 -8.00
CA PHE A 349 10.25 3.16 -6.60
C PHE A 349 9.40 4.42 -6.42
N ILE A 350 8.24 4.25 -5.78
CA ILE A 350 7.35 5.32 -5.37
C ILE A 350 7.43 5.42 -3.85
N ALA A 351 7.92 6.54 -3.35
CA ALA A 351 8.03 6.80 -1.92
C ALA A 351 6.75 7.46 -1.39
N ALA A 352 6.22 6.95 -0.28
CA ALA A 352 5.20 7.66 0.47
C ALA A 352 5.88 8.78 1.29
N VAL A 353 5.58 10.02 0.96
CA VAL A 353 6.23 11.22 1.53
C VAL A 353 5.18 12.25 1.96
N PRO A 354 5.53 13.19 2.85
CA PRO A 354 4.68 14.36 3.11
C PRO A 354 4.39 15.12 1.81
N LYS A 355 3.17 15.62 1.69
CA LYS A 355 2.78 16.41 0.50
C LYS A 355 3.70 17.61 0.25
N GLY A 356 4.03 17.83 -1.02
CA GLY A 356 4.93 18.89 -1.45
C GLY A 356 6.41 18.58 -1.26
N THR A 357 6.76 17.33 -0.93
CA THR A 357 8.16 16.90 -0.87
C THR A 357 8.78 16.95 -2.26
N ALA A 358 9.87 17.70 -2.40
CA ALA A 358 10.67 17.71 -3.62
C ALA A 358 11.61 16.49 -3.65
N LEU A 359 11.91 15.97 -4.85
CA LEU A 359 12.84 14.84 -5.03
C LEU A 359 14.23 15.12 -4.43
N SER A 360 14.67 16.39 -4.45
CA SER A 360 15.95 16.82 -3.84
C SER A 360 16.00 16.69 -2.31
N GLN A 361 14.88 16.50 -1.65
CA GLN A 361 14.80 16.28 -0.21
C GLN A 361 14.98 14.81 0.18
N ILE A 362 14.92 13.89 -0.79
CA ILE A 362 15.21 12.48 -0.57
C ILE A 362 16.71 12.29 -0.63
N LYS A 363 17.30 11.81 0.46
CA LYS A 363 18.70 11.43 0.47
C LYS A 363 18.84 10.02 -0.06
N ILE A 364 19.77 9.83 -1.00
CA ILE A 364 20.05 8.54 -1.62
C ILE A 364 21.46 8.14 -1.26
N SER A 365 21.63 6.92 -0.78
CA SER A 365 22.93 6.32 -0.53
C SER A 365 23.00 4.94 -1.19
N PHE A 366 24.23 4.48 -1.42
CA PHE A 366 24.50 3.20 -2.06
C PHE A 366 25.24 2.28 -1.10
N THR A 367 24.86 1.01 -1.08
CA THR A 367 25.57 -0.06 -0.38
C THR A 367 25.93 -1.14 -1.40
N PRO A 368 27.22 -1.44 -1.63
CA PRO A 368 27.62 -2.51 -2.56
C PRO A 368 27.19 -3.88 -2.03
N SER A 369 26.85 -4.80 -2.95
CA SER A 369 26.57 -6.19 -2.62
C SER A 369 27.88 -6.95 -2.31
N ASP A 370 27.78 -7.99 -1.48
CA ASP A 370 28.96 -8.69 -0.97
C ASP A 370 29.78 -9.39 -2.06
N ASP A 371 29.18 -9.75 -3.18
CA ASP A 371 29.81 -10.41 -4.33
C ASP A 371 30.71 -9.47 -5.15
N VAL A 372 30.49 -8.16 -5.06
CA VAL A 372 31.31 -7.14 -5.77
C VAL A 372 31.98 -6.15 -4.83
N LYS A 373 31.82 -6.30 -3.53
CA LYS A 373 32.38 -5.39 -2.53
C LYS A 373 33.85 -5.67 -2.26
N THR A 374 34.68 -4.63 -2.23
CA THR A 374 36.04 -4.71 -1.73
C THR A 374 36.11 -4.52 -0.22
N GLU A 375 37.26 -4.81 0.42
CA GLU A 375 37.45 -4.56 1.86
C GLU A 375 37.24 -3.10 2.24
N ASP A 376 37.56 -2.17 1.34
CA ASP A 376 37.37 -0.72 1.50
C ASP A 376 35.94 -0.24 1.21
N GLY A 377 35.01 -1.15 0.86
CA GLY A 377 33.61 -0.83 0.57
C GLY A 377 33.39 -0.23 -0.83
N LYS A 378 34.34 -0.37 -1.76
CA LYS A 378 34.19 0.00 -3.17
C LYS A 378 33.58 -1.15 -3.97
N VAL A 379 33.19 -0.89 -5.22
CA VAL A 379 32.77 -1.92 -6.18
C VAL A 379 34.00 -2.42 -6.94
N LYS A 380 34.20 -3.73 -7.00
CA LYS A 380 35.32 -4.37 -7.71
C LYS A 380 34.93 -4.62 -9.18
N ALA A 381 35.82 -4.19 -10.08
CA ALA A 381 35.71 -4.53 -11.50
C ALA A 381 36.19 -5.99 -11.77
N PRO A 382 35.74 -6.65 -12.87
CA PRO A 382 34.84 -6.09 -13.88
C PRO A 382 33.35 -6.15 -13.42
N VAL A 383 32.51 -5.27 -13.99
CA VAL A 383 31.07 -5.31 -13.86
C VAL A 383 30.39 -5.21 -15.24
N LYS A 384 29.21 -5.77 -15.41
CA LYS A 384 28.46 -5.73 -16.66
C LYS A 384 27.22 -4.83 -16.52
N ALA A 385 26.88 -4.14 -17.59
CA ALA A 385 25.66 -3.37 -17.66
C ALA A 385 24.43 -4.23 -17.25
N GLY A 386 23.58 -3.71 -16.38
CA GLY A 386 22.44 -4.43 -15.83
C GLY A 386 22.76 -5.43 -14.72
N GLN A 387 24.02 -5.64 -14.38
CA GLN A 387 24.39 -6.45 -13.21
C GLN A 387 23.97 -5.73 -11.93
N THR A 388 23.34 -6.46 -10.99
CA THR A 388 23.11 -5.94 -9.63
C THR A 388 24.46 -5.77 -8.94
N VAL A 389 24.77 -4.54 -8.54
CA VAL A 389 26.04 -4.19 -7.88
C VAL A 389 25.85 -3.75 -6.43
N GLY A 390 24.62 -3.63 -5.99
CA GLY A 390 24.30 -3.24 -4.62
C GLY A 390 22.88 -2.79 -4.46
N THR A 391 22.66 -2.00 -3.42
CA THR A 391 21.34 -1.50 -3.02
C THR A 391 21.39 0.03 -2.87
N LEU A 392 20.37 0.70 -3.42
CA LEU A 392 20.05 2.09 -3.15
C LEU A 392 19.20 2.15 -1.88
N ASN A 393 19.62 2.98 -0.94
CA ASN A 393 18.87 3.22 0.30
C ASN A 393 18.34 4.64 0.29
N PHE A 394 17.10 4.84 0.71
CA PHE A 394 16.42 6.12 0.66
C PHE A 394 16.02 6.60 2.06
N GLU A 395 16.51 7.78 2.43
CA GLU A 395 16.06 8.49 3.63
C GLU A 395 15.04 9.55 3.22
N MET A 396 13.79 9.34 3.61
CA MET A 396 12.66 10.19 3.25
C MET A 396 12.36 11.18 4.37
N PRO A 397 11.96 12.43 4.04
CA PRO A 397 11.54 13.39 5.06
C PRO A 397 10.25 12.96 5.76
N GLY A 398 10.01 13.51 6.94
CA GLY A 398 8.82 13.25 7.75
C GLY A 398 9.01 12.21 8.83
N GLU A 399 7.93 11.85 9.48
CA GLU A 399 7.93 10.84 10.54
C GLU A 399 8.18 9.45 9.98
N ASN A 400 9.09 8.70 10.60
CA ASN A 400 9.38 7.33 10.24
C ASN A 400 8.80 6.36 11.26
N LEU A 401 7.58 5.90 11.00
CA LEU A 401 6.91 4.86 11.79
C LEU A 401 7.33 3.43 11.39
N GLY A 402 8.27 3.29 10.44
CA GLY A 402 8.72 2.01 9.92
C GLY A 402 7.76 1.39 8.91
N TYR A 403 7.92 0.09 8.71
CA TYR A 403 7.12 -0.72 7.79
C TYR A 403 6.32 -1.78 8.55
N VAL A 404 5.18 -2.16 7.99
CA VAL A 404 4.19 -3.02 8.66
C VAL A 404 4.74 -4.39 9.04
N ASP A 405 5.66 -4.95 8.26
CA ASP A 405 6.32 -6.24 8.49
C ASP A 405 7.68 -6.13 9.21
N GLY A 406 8.04 -4.93 9.66
CA GLY A 406 9.30 -4.66 10.37
C GLY A 406 10.56 -4.71 9.49
N LYS A 407 10.41 -4.93 8.17
CA LYS A 407 11.52 -4.94 7.21
C LYS A 407 11.65 -3.57 6.56
N ASP A 408 12.88 -3.17 6.24
CA ASP A 408 13.09 -1.92 5.48
C ASP A 408 12.80 -2.15 3.99
N HIS A 409 11.71 -1.55 3.50
CA HIS A 409 11.33 -1.53 2.09
C HIS A 409 11.70 -0.22 1.38
N GLY A 410 12.40 0.68 2.06
CA GLY A 410 12.96 1.90 1.48
C GLY A 410 14.24 1.64 0.70
N THR A 411 14.33 0.50 -0.01
CA THR A 411 15.52 0.09 -0.76
C THR A 411 15.17 -0.41 -2.17
N VAL A 412 16.11 -0.21 -3.11
CA VAL A 412 16.00 -0.68 -4.49
C VAL A 412 17.34 -1.23 -4.95
N GLU A 413 17.33 -2.33 -5.71
CA GLU A 413 18.53 -2.83 -6.37
C GLU A 413 19.14 -1.76 -7.27
N ALA A 414 20.47 -1.62 -7.17
CA ALA A 414 21.28 -0.77 -8.01
C ALA A 414 21.89 -1.63 -9.12
N LEU A 415 21.57 -1.33 -10.37
CA LEU A 415 22.12 -2.01 -11.54
C LEU A 415 23.24 -1.18 -12.14
N ALA A 416 24.36 -1.81 -12.53
CA ALA A 416 25.44 -1.11 -13.26
C ALA A 416 24.87 -0.49 -14.56
N ALA A 417 25.11 0.79 -14.77
CA ALA A 417 24.57 1.51 -15.93
C ALA A 417 25.33 1.19 -17.23
N PHE A 418 26.57 0.70 -17.13
CA PHE A 418 27.43 0.36 -18.25
C PHE A 418 28.47 -0.70 -17.87
N ASP A 419 29.11 -1.32 -18.90
CA ASP A 419 30.18 -2.28 -18.70
C ASP A 419 31.45 -1.57 -18.20
N VAL A 420 32.12 -2.17 -17.23
CA VAL A 420 33.48 -1.76 -16.79
C VAL A 420 34.39 -2.96 -16.82
N GLU A 421 35.40 -2.88 -17.64
CA GLU A 421 36.45 -3.91 -17.72
C GLU A 421 37.52 -3.70 -16.63
N THR A 422 38.33 -4.75 -16.37
CA THR A 422 39.51 -4.61 -15.49
C THR A 422 40.55 -3.68 -16.09
N SER A 423 41.11 -2.79 -15.27
CA SER A 423 42.23 -1.96 -15.66
C SER A 423 43.50 -2.80 -15.83
N ASN A 424 44.39 -2.38 -16.73
CA ASN A 424 45.71 -2.96 -16.85
C ASN A 424 46.76 -2.13 -16.05
N VAL A 425 47.93 -2.72 -15.78
CA VAL A 425 49.02 -2.09 -15.00
C VAL A 425 49.42 -0.70 -15.54
N VAL A 426 49.30 -0.48 -16.85
CA VAL A 426 49.64 0.81 -17.48
C VAL A 426 48.61 1.89 -17.10
N THR A 427 47.33 1.54 -17.09
CA THR A 427 46.23 2.47 -16.71
C THR A 427 46.35 2.88 -15.24
N GLU A 428 46.67 1.94 -14.34
CA GLU A 428 46.88 2.24 -12.93
C GLU A 428 48.12 3.09 -12.66
N SER A 429 49.21 2.83 -13.39
CA SER A 429 50.40 3.64 -13.30
C SER A 429 50.18 5.08 -13.76
N MET A 430 49.40 5.29 -14.83
CA MET A 430 49.04 6.63 -15.31
C MET A 430 48.12 7.37 -14.32
N ARG A 431 47.19 6.68 -13.67
CA ARG A 431 46.32 7.28 -12.62
C ARG A 431 47.13 7.70 -11.40
N GLY A 432 48.02 6.83 -10.93
CA GLY A 432 48.95 7.15 -9.85
C GLY A 432 49.78 8.39 -10.12
N ALA A 433 50.32 8.52 -11.34
CA ALA A 433 51.06 9.69 -11.79
C ALA A 433 50.18 10.96 -11.84
N LYS A 434 48.94 10.86 -12.35
CA LYS A 434 48.00 11.98 -12.40
C LYS A 434 47.61 12.43 -10.97
N GLY A 435 47.25 11.49 -10.08
CA GLY A 435 46.91 11.80 -8.70
C GLY A 435 48.07 12.49 -7.94
N PHE A 436 49.33 12.07 -8.21
CA PHE A 436 50.52 12.74 -7.66
C PHE A 436 50.68 14.17 -8.20
N ILE A 437 50.45 14.38 -9.50
CA ILE A 437 50.51 15.71 -10.11
C ILE A 437 49.41 16.60 -9.54
N ASP A 438 48.16 16.13 -9.42
CA ASP A 438 47.05 16.89 -8.89
C ASP A 438 47.29 17.31 -7.42
N GLN A 439 47.84 16.41 -6.60
CA GLN A 439 48.24 16.75 -5.21
C GLN A 439 49.36 17.80 -5.16
N MET A 440 50.33 17.72 -6.08
CA MET A 440 51.38 18.72 -6.18
C MET A 440 50.83 20.08 -6.60
N VAL A 441 49.94 20.11 -7.59
CA VAL A 441 49.25 21.35 -8.03
C VAL A 441 48.46 21.96 -6.88
N GLN A 442 47.70 21.15 -6.12
CA GLN A 442 46.96 21.65 -4.97
C GLN A 442 47.86 22.24 -3.89
N LYS A 443 48.96 21.55 -3.55
CA LYS A 443 49.91 22.07 -2.58
C LYS A 443 50.55 23.39 -3.03
N VAL A 444 50.82 23.53 -4.33
CA VAL A 444 51.35 24.78 -4.91
C VAL A 444 50.31 25.91 -4.82
N GLN A 445 49.04 25.59 -5.14
CA GLN A 445 47.96 26.57 -5.01
C GLN A 445 47.73 27.01 -3.56
N ASP A 446 47.74 26.07 -2.61
CA ASP A 446 47.62 26.36 -1.18
C ASP A 446 48.77 27.21 -0.66
N PHE A 447 50.02 26.94 -1.13
CA PHE A 447 51.20 27.71 -0.80
C PHE A 447 51.09 29.16 -1.31
N PHE A 448 50.74 29.37 -2.59
CA PHE A 448 50.55 30.70 -3.14
C PHE A 448 49.32 31.43 -2.55
N GLY A 449 48.22 30.71 -2.26
CA GLY A 449 47.07 31.24 -1.54
C GLY A 449 47.43 31.76 -0.15
N GLY A 450 48.25 30.99 0.58
CA GLY A 450 48.78 31.39 1.88
C GLY A 450 49.71 32.62 1.85
N ILE A 451 50.53 32.75 0.79
CA ILE A 451 51.34 33.94 0.54
C ILE A 451 50.46 35.16 0.22
N TRP A 452 49.46 34.98 -0.66
CA TRP A 452 48.55 36.03 -1.07
C TRP A 452 47.75 36.60 0.11
N SER A 453 47.23 35.72 0.97
CA SER A 453 46.53 36.15 2.20
C SER A 453 47.38 36.92 3.16
N LYS A 454 48.71 36.57 3.29
CA LYS A 454 49.67 37.32 4.09
C LYS A 454 50.00 38.69 3.46
N ILE A 455 50.12 38.78 2.14
CA ILE A 455 50.33 40.05 1.46
C ILE A 455 49.10 40.96 1.65
N GLN A 456 47.90 40.47 1.52
CA GLN A 456 46.68 41.23 1.78
C GLN A 456 46.58 41.76 3.24
N SER A 457 47.00 40.95 4.21
CA SER A 457 46.99 41.38 5.61
C SER A 457 48.00 42.49 5.94
N VAL A 458 49.09 42.59 5.14
CA VAL A 458 50.09 43.64 5.29
C VAL A 458 49.66 44.97 4.62
N PHE A 459 48.81 44.89 3.59
CA PHE A 459 48.32 46.06 2.84
C PHE A 459 46.90 46.51 3.20
N SER A 460 46.25 45.86 4.20
CA SER A 460 44.97 46.38 4.71
C SER A 460 45.30 47.59 5.63
N PRO A 461 44.75 48.81 5.34
CA PRO A 461 44.93 49.95 6.25
C PRO A 461 44.20 49.66 7.54
N GLU A 462 44.92 49.77 8.69
CA GLU A 462 44.29 49.86 10.01
C GLU A 462 43.30 51.03 10.00
N SER A 463 42.04 50.70 10.04
CA SER A 463 41.02 51.70 10.38
C SER A 463 41.15 52.07 11.85
N SER A 464 41.90 53.10 12.13
CA SER A 464 41.83 53.82 13.39
C SER A 464 40.43 54.42 13.55
N ASN A 465 39.60 53.83 14.39
CA ASN A 465 38.88 54.47 15.51
C ASN A 465 37.98 53.46 16.19
#